data_d0e830f150692aa626ce91b625961fcf
#
_entry.id   d0e830f150692aa626ce91b625961fcf
#
_cell.length_a   1.000
_cell.length_b   1.000
_cell.length_c   1.000
_cell.angle_alpha   90.00
_cell.angle_beta   90.00
_cell.angle_gamma   90.00
#
_symmetry.space_group_name_H-M   'P 1'
#
loop_
_entity.id
_entity.type
_entity.pdbx_description
1 polymer ?
#
loop_
_entity_poly.entity_id
_entity_poly.type
_entity_poly.pdbx_seq_one_letter_code
_entity_poly.pdbx_strand_id
1 'polypeptide(L)'
;MVSNGPKYGGTCSRGNTLGIEKVSKRAPRTSVIVINWNGKHFLDTCLTALRRQTFKDFETILVDNGSSDGSQEHVRANFPEVRLLALGENLGFTGGNIAGWNEARGELIILLNNDTEVHPQWLESIHEAALAYPEAGGFACKMLMFDERTRIDNCGFDLGATGTSFDLGRGRADGPEWRSPREVFGACGGAAVYRRKMLEKVGFFDDDFFMTFEDVDLNFRAQLQGFKCMFVPGAIVYHHLRGTMRKHNARQTFFSQRNNEYFYLKNMPLALLVRFLPRRILYEVGAFAYFCLLGQARPFLAAKLDVLKNLGPLLRKRQRVQRERTLSAGELRRMMCADTLGNDLRRRWAKFRGALPATLRRRSRVTEGIS
;
A
#
# COMPACT_ATOMS: atom_id res chain seq x y z
N MET A 1 -19.79 -7.60 64.22
CA MET A 1 -21.20 -7.99 64.27
C MET A 1 -21.52 -8.75 62.98
N VAL A 2 -21.88 -10.02 63.15
CA VAL A 2 -22.15 -11.02 62.13
C VAL A 2 -23.60 -10.88 61.69
N SER A 3 -23.89 -10.99 60.39
CA SER A 3 -25.22 -11.41 59.97
C SER A 3 -25.17 -12.29 58.73
N ASN A 4 -25.63 -13.49 58.96
CA ASN A 4 -25.81 -14.61 57.99
C ASN A 4 -26.96 -14.31 57.02
N GLY A 5 -26.80 -14.73 55.76
CA GLY A 5 -27.87 -14.86 54.78
C GLY A 5 -28.07 -16.34 54.36
N PRO A 6 -29.21 -16.78 53.87
CA PRO A 6 -29.60 -18.18 53.86
C PRO A 6 -29.16 -18.94 52.63
N LYS A 7 -28.88 -20.26 52.86
CA LYS A 7 -28.67 -21.32 51.88
C LYS A 7 -30.03 -21.73 51.27
N TYR A 8 -30.11 -21.83 49.95
CA TYR A 8 -31.09 -22.70 49.28
C TYR A 8 -30.38 -23.71 48.40
N GLY A 9 -30.48 -24.95 48.79
CA GLY A 9 -30.15 -26.11 47.99
C GLY A 9 -31.31 -26.42 47.03
N GLY A 10 -31.00 -26.61 45.76
CA GLY A 10 -31.91 -27.09 44.75
C GLY A 10 -31.13 -28.00 43.80
N THR A 11 -31.32 -29.31 43.95
CA THR A 11 -30.89 -30.33 43.00
C THR A 11 -31.70 -30.18 41.71
N CYS A 12 -31.07 -29.89 40.58
CA CYS A 12 -31.69 -30.00 39.28
C CYS A 12 -30.89 -30.89 38.35
N SER A 13 -31.59 -31.77 37.73
CA SER A 13 -31.26 -32.90 36.87
C SER A 13 -30.23 -32.57 35.75
N ARG A 14 -29.40 -33.60 35.50
CA ARG A 14 -28.50 -33.68 34.32
C ARG A 14 -29.31 -33.63 33.03
N GLY A 15 -29.27 -32.48 32.37
CA GLY A 15 -29.64 -32.33 30.96
C GLY A 15 -28.40 -32.61 30.11
N ASN A 16 -28.52 -33.58 29.21
CA ASN A 16 -27.55 -33.91 28.17
C ASN A 16 -27.34 -32.69 27.25
N THR A 17 -26.31 -31.89 27.45
CA THR A 17 -25.85 -30.92 26.48
C THR A 17 -24.96 -31.67 25.48
N LEU A 18 -25.54 -31.96 24.31
CA LEU A 18 -24.80 -32.33 23.12
C LEU A 18 -23.72 -31.26 22.90
N GLY A 19 -22.47 -31.68 23.14
CA GLY A 19 -21.29 -30.86 22.85
C GLY A 19 -21.21 -30.58 21.36
N ILE A 20 -21.55 -29.37 21.00
CA ILE A 20 -21.12 -28.82 19.71
C ILE A 20 -19.60 -28.64 19.86
N GLU A 21 -18.83 -29.66 19.46
CA GLU A 21 -17.40 -29.48 19.22
C GLU A 21 -17.26 -28.27 18.26
N LYS A 22 -16.76 -27.17 18.80
CA LYS A 22 -16.19 -26.11 17.99
C LYS A 22 -15.00 -26.73 17.24
N VAL A 23 -15.25 -27.25 16.05
CA VAL A 23 -14.19 -27.60 15.12
C VAL A 23 -13.35 -26.31 14.99
N SER A 24 -12.20 -26.32 15.61
CA SER A 24 -11.19 -25.26 15.44
C SER A 24 -10.79 -25.29 13.98
N LYS A 25 -11.45 -24.50 13.15
CA LYS A 25 -11.06 -24.35 11.76
C LYS A 25 -9.61 -23.83 11.79
N ARG A 26 -8.69 -24.61 11.22
CA ARG A 26 -7.30 -24.21 11.00
C ARG A 26 -7.29 -22.81 10.40
N ALA A 27 -6.39 -21.93 10.88
CA ALA A 27 -6.22 -20.61 10.30
C ALA A 27 -5.88 -20.75 8.81
N PRO A 28 -6.47 -19.94 7.92
CA PRO A 28 -6.19 -19.99 6.49
C PRO A 28 -4.72 -19.62 6.25
N ARG A 29 -4.12 -20.12 5.18
CA ARG A 29 -2.74 -19.78 4.81
C ARG A 29 -2.60 -18.32 4.37
N THR A 30 -3.67 -17.73 3.83
CA THR A 30 -3.66 -16.35 3.30
C THR A 30 -4.89 -15.58 3.76
N SER A 31 -4.70 -14.31 4.13
CA SER A 31 -5.78 -13.33 4.30
C SER A 31 -5.65 -12.26 3.21
N VAL A 32 -6.69 -12.12 2.39
CA VAL A 32 -6.80 -11.03 1.39
C VAL A 32 -7.67 -9.93 1.99
N ILE A 33 -7.09 -8.76 2.21
CA ILE A 33 -7.76 -7.57 2.74
C ILE A 33 -8.12 -6.68 1.56
N VAL A 34 -9.42 -6.47 1.34
CA VAL A 34 -9.96 -5.60 0.30
C VAL A 34 -10.55 -4.36 0.95
N ILE A 35 -10.05 -3.16 0.60
CA ILE A 35 -10.59 -1.91 1.12
C ILE A 35 -11.65 -1.37 0.16
N ASN A 36 -12.84 -1.05 0.69
CA ASN A 36 -13.92 -0.44 -0.07
C ASN A 36 -14.39 0.88 0.57
N TRP A 37 -14.56 1.90 -0.26
CA TRP A 37 -15.23 3.14 0.10
C TRP A 37 -16.00 3.69 -1.08
N ASN A 38 -17.35 3.57 -1.04
CA ASN A 38 -18.25 3.97 -2.13
C ASN A 38 -17.85 3.38 -3.49
N GLY A 39 -17.40 2.13 -3.48
CA GLY A 39 -16.91 1.41 -4.66
C GLY A 39 -17.78 0.22 -5.07
N LYS A 40 -19.09 0.23 -4.76
CA LYS A 40 -20.02 -0.86 -5.07
C LYS A 40 -19.90 -1.39 -6.49
N HIS A 41 -19.71 -0.49 -7.46
CA HIS A 41 -19.63 -0.81 -8.88
C HIS A 41 -18.39 -1.61 -9.28
N PHE A 42 -17.36 -1.73 -8.42
CA PHE A 42 -16.18 -2.57 -8.64
C PHE A 42 -16.30 -3.95 -7.95
N LEU A 43 -17.16 -4.08 -6.94
CA LEU A 43 -17.17 -5.25 -6.05
C LEU A 43 -17.46 -6.55 -6.76
N ASP A 44 -18.38 -6.57 -7.75
CA ASP A 44 -18.70 -7.78 -8.50
C ASP A 44 -17.47 -8.32 -9.25
N THR A 45 -16.71 -7.45 -9.91
CA THR A 45 -15.48 -7.81 -10.62
C THR A 45 -14.43 -8.35 -9.66
N CYS A 46 -14.14 -7.61 -8.60
CA CYS A 46 -13.08 -7.94 -7.64
C CYS A 46 -13.40 -9.24 -6.88
N LEU A 47 -14.57 -9.33 -6.27
CA LEU A 47 -14.92 -10.47 -5.41
C LEU A 47 -15.19 -11.74 -6.21
N THR A 48 -15.76 -11.64 -7.44
CA THR A 48 -15.91 -12.78 -8.32
C THR A 48 -14.54 -13.33 -8.78
N ALA A 49 -13.57 -12.46 -9.05
CA ALA A 49 -12.22 -12.89 -9.40
C ALA A 49 -11.53 -13.62 -8.22
N LEU A 50 -11.75 -13.18 -6.99
CA LEU A 50 -11.28 -13.88 -5.78
C LEU A 50 -11.98 -15.24 -5.61
N ARG A 51 -13.30 -15.31 -5.79
CA ARG A 51 -14.08 -16.58 -5.74
C ARG A 51 -13.56 -17.63 -6.74
N ARG A 52 -13.04 -17.18 -7.91
CA ARG A 52 -12.51 -18.04 -8.99
C ARG A 52 -11.04 -18.46 -8.80
N GLN A 53 -10.36 -18.10 -7.72
CA GLN A 53 -8.98 -18.50 -7.49
C GLN A 53 -8.84 -20.02 -7.46
N THR A 54 -7.74 -20.55 -8.08
CA THR A 54 -7.40 -21.98 -8.06
C THR A 54 -6.96 -22.42 -6.67
N PHE A 55 -6.18 -21.62 -5.98
CA PHE A 55 -5.79 -21.83 -4.59
C PHE A 55 -6.97 -21.49 -3.65
N LYS A 56 -7.33 -22.41 -2.73
CA LYS A 56 -8.54 -22.30 -1.89
C LYS A 56 -8.31 -22.04 -0.40
N ASP A 57 -7.08 -22.20 0.10
CA ASP A 57 -6.78 -22.02 1.54
C ASP A 57 -6.54 -20.53 1.87
N PHE A 58 -7.59 -19.71 1.69
CA PHE A 58 -7.56 -18.29 1.98
C PHE A 58 -8.88 -17.78 2.55
N GLU A 59 -8.84 -16.63 3.20
CA GLU A 59 -10.01 -15.84 3.58
C GLU A 59 -9.98 -14.49 2.85
N THR A 60 -11.16 -13.95 2.56
CA THR A 60 -11.33 -12.58 2.08
C THR A 60 -11.97 -11.75 3.17
N ILE A 61 -11.31 -10.65 3.54
CA ILE A 61 -11.82 -9.64 4.48
C ILE A 61 -12.07 -8.38 3.68
N LEU A 62 -13.35 -8.05 3.46
CA LEU A 62 -13.72 -6.77 2.87
C LEU A 62 -13.95 -5.77 3.99
N VAL A 63 -13.10 -4.75 4.03
CA VAL A 63 -13.23 -3.63 4.96
C VAL A 63 -14.01 -2.52 4.27
N ASP A 64 -15.26 -2.36 4.64
CA ASP A 64 -16.08 -1.24 4.20
C ASP A 64 -15.79 -0.01 5.06
N ASN A 65 -15.17 0.97 4.48
CA ASN A 65 -14.59 2.14 5.14
C ASN A 65 -15.65 3.28 5.26
N GLY A 66 -16.86 2.94 5.72
CA GLY A 66 -17.96 3.88 5.91
C GLY A 66 -18.62 4.27 4.57
N SER A 67 -18.96 3.30 3.72
CA SER A 67 -19.67 3.55 2.46
C SER A 67 -21.15 3.89 2.69
N SER A 68 -21.70 4.69 1.78
CA SER A 68 -23.11 5.09 1.74
C SER A 68 -23.81 4.71 0.42
N ASP A 69 -23.16 3.91 -0.43
CA ASP A 69 -23.62 3.55 -1.79
C ASP A 69 -24.33 2.19 -1.86
N GLY A 70 -24.62 1.55 -0.70
CA GLY A 70 -25.20 0.22 -0.61
C GLY A 70 -24.20 -0.92 -0.85
N SER A 71 -22.90 -0.66 -0.71
CA SER A 71 -21.83 -1.67 -0.80
C SER A 71 -22.01 -2.79 0.21
N GLN A 72 -22.36 -2.48 1.46
CA GLN A 72 -22.49 -3.46 2.54
C GLN A 72 -23.59 -4.46 2.29
N GLU A 73 -24.78 -3.97 1.93
CA GLU A 73 -25.98 -4.78 1.59
C GLU A 73 -25.66 -5.68 0.39
N HIS A 74 -24.99 -5.12 -0.61
CA HIS A 74 -24.59 -5.84 -1.82
C HIS A 74 -23.68 -7.02 -1.50
N VAL A 75 -22.67 -6.81 -0.66
CA VAL A 75 -21.72 -7.88 -0.26
C VAL A 75 -22.43 -8.94 0.57
N ARG A 76 -23.26 -8.58 1.55
CA ARG A 76 -24.01 -9.55 2.36
C ARG A 76 -24.93 -10.43 1.52
N ALA A 77 -25.55 -9.86 0.48
CA ALA A 77 -26.48 -10.59 -0.39
C ALA A 77 -25.79 -11.51 -1.40
N ASN A 78 -24.66 -11.08 -1.99
CA ASN A 78 -24.08 -11.74 -3.15
C ASN A 78 -22.76 -12.49 -2.86
N PHE A 79 -22.08 -12.17 -1.73
CA PHE A 79 -20.77 -12.73 -1.36
C PHE A 79 -20.75 -13.17 0.11
N PRO A 80 -21.60 -14.14 0.51
CA PRO A 80 -21.70 -14.58 1.90
C PRO A 80 -20.42 -15.24 2.45
N GLU A 81 -19.53 -15.70 1.59
CA GLU A 81 -18.20 -16.22 1.95
C GLU A 81 -17.19 -15.13 2.34
N VAL A 82 -17.47 -13.86 2.00
CA VAL A 82 -16.58 -12.73 2.30
C VAL A 82 -16.89 -12.22 3.70
N ARG A 83 -15.86 -12.14 4.52
CA ARG A 83 -15.97 -11.54 5.85
C ARG A 83 -16.02 -10.01 5.73
N LEU A 84 -17.22 -9.46 5.90
CA LEU A 84 -17.43 -8.00 5.87
C LEU A 84 -17.11 -7.38 7.22
N LEU A 85 -16.16 -6.44 7.24
CA LEU A 85 -15.83 -5.58 8.36
C LEU A 85 -16.33 -4.15 8.04
N ALA A 86 -17.47 -3.77 8.58
CA ALA A 86 -18.06 -2.46 8.37
C ALA A 86 -17.51 -1.46 9.41
N LEU A 87 -16.86 -0.41 8.94
CA LEU A 87 -16.42 0.72 9.77
C LEU A 87 -17.49 1.82 9.76
N GLY A 88 -17.58 2.58 10.86
CA GLY A 88 -18.58 3.66 10.98
C GLY A 88 -18.23 4.92 10.19
N GLU A 89 -16.96 5.08 9.79
CA GLU A 89 -16.45 6.26 9.09
C GLU A 89 -15.26 5.91 8.20
N ASN A 90 -14.86 6.85 7.33
CA ASN A 90 -13.71 6.68 6.45
C ASN A 90 -12.40 7.00 7.19
N LEU A 91 -11.70 5.96 7.62
CA LEU A 91 -10.38 6.04 8.27
C LEU A 91 -9.20 6.16 7.27
N GLY A 92 -9.48 6.39 5.98
CA GLY A 92 -8.48 6.40 4.93
C GLY A 92 -8.02 4.99 4.54
N PHE A 93 -7.12 4.94 3.57
CA PHE A 93 -6.53 3.66 3.12
C PHE A 93 -5.73 2.99 4.24
N THR A 94 -4.98 3.77 5.00
CA THR A 94 -4.16 3.29 6.11
C THR A 94 -5.01 2.69 7.22
N GLY A 95 -5.97 3.45 7.77
CA GLY A 95 -6.80 3.00 8.88
C GLY A 95 -7.68 1.80 8.52
N GLY A 96 -8.24 1.78 7.30
CA GLY A 96 -8.99 0.63 6.79
C GLY A 96 -8.14 -0.64 6.71
N ASN A 97 -6.91 -0.55 6.19
CA ASN A 97 -5.99 -1.70 6.15
C ASN A 97 -5.55 -2.14 7.55
N ILE A 98 -5.33 -1.21 8.49
CA ILE A 98 -5.03 -1.56 9.89
C ILE A 98 -6.20 -2.34 10.51
N ALA A 99 -7.44 -1.92 10.28
CA ALA A 99 -8.61 -2.66 10.75
C ALA A 99 -8.67 -4.07 10.16
N GLY A 100 -8.42 -4.21 8.85
CA GLY A 100 -8.34 -5.51 8.19
C GLY A 100 -7.19 -6.40 8.70
N TRP A 101 -6.01 -5.82 8.93
CA TRP A 101 -4.86 -6.52 9.51
C TRP A 101 -5.16 -7.12 10.89
N ASN A 102 -5.83 -6.37 11.75
CA ASN A 102 -6.20 -6.83 13.10
C ASN A 102 -7.15 -8.04 13.09
N GLU A 103 -7.90 -8.22 12.01
CA GLU A 103 -8.84 -9.32 11.81
C GLU A 103 -8.26 -10.49 10.99
N ALA A 104 -7.16 -10.25 10.28
CA ALA A 104 -6.51 -11.23 9.42
C ALA A 104 -5.82 -12.34 10.23
N ARG A 105 -5.88 -13.59 9.72
CA ARG A 105 -5.33 -14.78 10.41
C ARG A 105 -4.29 -15.52 9.58
N GLY A 106 -4.15 -15.19 8.29
CA GLY A 106 -3.26 -15.86 7.35
C GLY A 106 -1.78 -15.64 7.65
N GLU A 107 -0.92 -16.55 7.18
CA GLU A 107 0.54 -16.42 7.20
C GLU A 107 1.02 -15.39 6.16
N LEU A 108 0.31 -15.32 5.04
CA LEU A 108 0.46 -14.27 4.03
C LEU A 108 -0.69 -13.27 4.17
N ILE A 109 -0.35 -12.00 4.23
CA ILE A 109 -1.28 -10.87 4.27
C ILE A 109 -1.20 -10.17 2.93
N ILE A 110 -2.32 -10.10 2.26
CA ILE A 110 -2.43 -9.46 0.95
C ILE A 110 -3.33 -8.25 1.04
N LEU A 111 -2.83 -7.11 0.60
CA LEU A 111 -3.60 -5.89 0.39
C LEU A 111 -4.05 -5.87 -1.06
N LEU A 112 -5.33 -5.64 -1.29
CA LEU A 112 -5.90 -5.59 -2.63
C LEU A 112 -6.91 -4.44 -2.74
N ASN A 113 -6.75 -3.59 -3.73
CA ASN A 113 -7.74 -2.58 -4.04
C ASN A 113 -9.03 -3.21 -4.59
N ASN A 114 -10.19 -2.62 -4.26
CA ASN A 114 -11.48 -3.09 -4.76
C ASN A 114 -11.68 -2.87 -6.27
N ASP A 115 -10.95 -1.94 -6.89
CA ASP A 115 -10.98 -1.64 -8.33
C ASP A 115 -9.99 -2.51 -9.13
N THR A 116 -9.87 -3.78 -8.74
CA THR A 116 -8.99 -4.78 -9.37
C THR A 116 -9.74 -6.05 -9.78
N GLU A 117 -9.19 -6.74 -10.79
CA GLU A 117 -9.52 -8.12 -11.15
C GLU A 117 -8.24 -8.95 -11.08
N VAL A 118 -8.22 -10.01 -10.28
CA VAL A 118 -7.06 -10.89 -10.15
C VAL A 118 -7.16 -12.08 -11.11
N HIS A 119 -6.01 -12.49 -11.70
CA HIS A 119 -5.95 -13.69 -12.54
C HIS A 119 -6.31 -14.94 -11.73
N PRO A 120 -6.97 -15.98 -12.30
CA PRO A 120 -7.37 -17.18 -11.56
C PRO A 120 -6.24 -17.90 -10.80
N GLN A 121 -5.02 -17.85 -11.29
CA GLN A 121 -3.82 -18.44 -10.65
C GLN A 121 -3.00 -17.44 -9.83
N TRP A 122 -3.57 -16.28 -9.50
CA TRP A 122 -2.85 -15.22 -8.78
C TRP A 122 -2.35 -15.67 -7.41
N LEU A 123 -3.21 -16.27 -6.57
CA LEU A 123 -2.81 -16.79 -5.26
C LEU A 123 -1.85 -17.97 -5.37
N GLU A 124 -2.02 -18.86 -6.34
CA GLU A 124 -1.11 -19.97 -6.60
C GLU A 124 0.30 -19.47 -6.89
N SER A 125 0.44 -18.52 -7.83
CA SER A 125 1.73 -17.88 -8.16
C SER A 125 2.38 -17.19 -6.96
N ILE A 126 1.59 -16.57 -6.08
CA ILE A 126 2.09 -15.97 -4.83
C ILE A 126 2.63 -17.06 -3.90
N HIS A 127 1.93 -18.18 -3.73
CA HIS A 127 2.38 -19.28 -2.87
C HIS A 127 3.63 -19.95 -3.40
N GLU A 128 3.73 -20.18 -4.71
CA GLU A 128 4.94 -20.68 -5.37
C GLU A 128 6.13 -19.75 -5.12
N ALA A 129 5.95 -18.43 -5.31
CA ALA A 129 6.99 -17.45 -5.01
C ALA A 129 7.37 -17.44 -3.52
N ALA A 130 6.39 -17.56 -2.62
CA ALA A 130 6.64 -17.62 -1.19
C ALA A 130 7.44 -18.87 -0.76
N LEU A 131 7.29 -19.98 -1.47
CA LEU A 131 8.10 -21.19 -1.27
C LEU A 131 9.51 -21.03 -1.87
N ALA A 132 9.61 -20.44 -3.07
CA ALA A 132 10.87 -20.25 -3.78
C ALA A 132 11.80 -19.22 -3.11
N TYR A 133 11.21 -18.23 -2.41
CA TYR A 133 11.95 -17.13 -1.76
C TYR A 133 11.60 -17.03 -0.27
N PRO A 134 12.04 -17.96 0.56
CA PRO A 134 11.68 -18.03 1.99
C PRO A 134 12.21 -16.82 2.81
N GLU A 135 13.28 -16.16 2.34
CA GLU A 135 13.89 -14.97 2.94
C GLU A 135 13.13 -13.67 2.60
N ALA A 136 12.29 -13.69 1.55
CA ALA A 136 11.51 -12.50 1.18
C ALA A 136 10.43 -12.20 2.23
N GLY A 137 10.40 -10.97 2.71
CA GLY A 137 9.35 -10.46 3.60
C GLY A 137 8.10 -9.99 2.86
N GLY A 138 8.26 -9.56 1.59
CA GLY A 138 7.17 -9.07 0.76
C GLY A 138 7.28 -9.49 -0.69
N PHE A 139 6.14 -9.39 -1.42
CA PHE A 139 6.07 -9.71 -2.83
C PHE A 139 5.23 -8.66 -3.56
N ALA A 140 5.76 -8.16 -4.69
CA ALA A 140 5.09 -7.23 -5.58
C ALA A 140 4.41 -7.98 -6.71
N CYS A 141 3.12 -7.79 -6.89
CA CYS A 141 2.35 -8.35 -7.99
C CYS A 141 2.64 -7.63 -9.32
N LYS A 142 2.38 -8.30 -10.45
CA LYS A 142 2.32 -7.68 -11.76
C LYS A 142 0.95 -7.04 -11.94
N MET A 143 0.86 -5.73 -11.78
CA MET A 143 -0.35 -4.97 -12.06
C MET A 143 -0.35 -4.51 -13.51
N LEU A 144 -1.39 -4.86 -14.25
CA LEU A 144 -1.64 -4.43 -15.62
C LEU A 144 -2.84 -3.46 -15.64
N MET A 145 -2.88 -2.55 -16.61
CA MET A 145 -4.02 -1.66 -16.79
C MET A 145 -5.26 -2.47 -17.19
N PHE A 146 -6.40 -2.26 -16.54
CA PHE A 146 -7.62 -3.02 -16.80
C PHE A 146 -8.10 -2.87 -18.25
N ASP A 147 -8.17 -1.63 -18.74
CA ASP A 147 -8.63 -1.30 -20.09
C ASP A 147 -7.59 -1.65 -21.19
N GLU A 148 -6.31 -1.87 -20.81
CA GLU A 148 -5.21 -2.17 -21.74
C GLU A 148 -4.29 -3.22 -21.12
N ARG A 149 -4.76 -4.49 -21.07
CA ARG A 149 -4.13 -5.62 -20.33
C ARG A 149 -2.73 -6.03 -20.82
N THR A 150 -2.23 -5.41 -21.87
CA THR A 150 -0.85 -5.57 -22.37
C THR A 150 0.09 -4.50 -21.85
N ARG A 151 -0.42 -3.56 -21.05
CA ARG A 151 0.35 -2.43 -20.52
C ARG A 151 0.44 -2.48 -19.01
N ILE A 152 1.65 -2.28 -18.50
CA ILE A 152 1.95 -2.35 -17.08
C ILE A 152 1.44 -1.08 -16.38
N ASP A 153 0.76 -1.27 -15.26
CA ASP A 153 0.49 -0.23 -14.27
C ASP A 153 1.60 -0.19 -13.22
N ASN A 154 1.94 -1.35 -12.59
CA ASN A 154 2.95 -1.40 -11.55
C ASN A 154 3.54 -2.81 -11.40
N CYS A 155 4.84 -2.92 -11.21
CA CYS A 155 5.56 -4.16 -10.90
C CYS A 155 6.42 -4.01 -9.62
N GLY A 156 5.93 -3.29 -8.62
CA GLY A 156 6.69 -2.81 -7.48
C GLY A 156 7.28 -1.43 -7.72
N PHE A 157 8.09 -0.97 -6.80
CA PHE A 157 8.74 0.33 -6.91
C PHE A 157 10.20 0.27 -6.46
N ASP A 158 11.00 1.22 -6.98
CA ASP A 158 12.32 1.55 -6.49
C ASP A 158 12.29 2.86 -5.73
N LEU A 159 13.26 3.06 -4.84
CA LEU A 159 13.38 4.27 -4.04
C LEU A 159 14.63 5.07 -4.44
N GLY A 160 14.45 6.36 -4.71
CA GLY A 160 15.52 7.28 -5.00
C GLY A 160 16.08 8.00 -3.79
N ALA A 161 17.23 8.63 -3.98
CA ALA A 161 17.99 9.34 -2.95
C ALA A 161 17.20 10.51 -2.32
N THR A 162 16.28 11.10 -3.07
CA THR A 162 15.42 12.21 -2.62
C THR A 162 14.15 11.77 -1.92
N GLY A 163 13.96 10.46 -1.72
CA GLY A 163 12.70 9.90 -1.21
C GLY A 163 11.59 9.80 -2.26
N THR A 164 11.93 9.87 -3.54
CA THR A 164 10.97 9.62 -4.61
C THR A 164 10.82 8.13 -4.82
N SER A 165 9.59 7.60 -4.76
CA SER A 165 9.29 6.25 -5.21
C SER A 165 9.05 6.23 -6.72
N PHE A 166 9.58 5.23 -7.40
CA PHE A 166 9.49 5.06 -8.84
C PHE A 166 8.75 3.78 -9.16
N ASP A 167 7.50 3.90 -9.61
CA ASP A 167 6.72 2.74 -10.09
C ASP A 167 7.46 2.04 -11.23
N LEU A 168 7.73 0.76 -11.06
CA LEU A 168 8.43 -0.04 -12.05
C LEU A 168 7.47 -0.45 -13.16
N GLY A 169 7.91 -0.26 -14.39
CA GLY A 169 7.18 -0.66 -15.60
C GLY A 169 6.03 0.24 -16.01
N ARG A 170 5.63 1.23 -15.20
CA ARG A 170 4.42 2.02 -15.46
C ARG A 170 4.36 2.61 -16.87
N GLY A 171 3.27 2.27 -17.59
CA GLY A 171 3.01 2.70 -18.96
C GLY A 171 3.82 1.96 -20.04
N ARG A 172 4.68 0.99 -19.69
CA ARG A 172 5.40 0.14 -20.64
C ARG A 172 4.56 -1.07 -21.06
N ALA A 173 4.86 -1.64 -22.22
CA ALA A 173 4.29 -2.91 -22.63
C ALA A 173 4.77 -4.05 -21.71
N ASP A 174 3.92 -5.07 -21.49
CA ASP A 174 4.30 -6.29 -20.77
C ASP A 174 5.18 -7.18 -21.67
N GLY A 175 6.46 -6.84 -21.74
CA GLY A 175 7.46 -7.51 -22.56
C GLY A 175 8.24 -8.61 -21.82
N PRO A 176 9.22 -9.22 -22.51
CA PRO A 176 10.06 -10.28 -21.93
C PRO A 176 10.78 -9.90 -20.64
N GLU A 177 11.16 -8.62 -20.49
CA GLU A 177 11.84 -8.10 -19.30
C GLU A 177 11.00 -8.18 -18.01
N TRP A 178 9.67 -8.42 -18.14
CA TRP A 178 8.73 -8.55 -17.02
C TRP A 178 8.28 -10.00 -16.78
N ARG A 179 8.98 -10.98 -17.35
CA ARG A 179 8.64 -12.41 -17.23
C ARG A 179 9.44 -13.14 -16.15
N SER A 180 10.49 -12.53 -15.61
CA SER A 180 11.35 -13.16 -14.59
C SER A 180 11.20 -12.48 -13.24
N PRO A 181 11.19 -13.25 -12.12
CA PRO A 181 11.24 -12.70 -10.78
C PRO A 181 12.52 -11.88 -10.57
N ARG A 182 12.43 -10.82 -9.76
CA ARG A 182 13.57 -10.00 -9.38
C ARG A 182 13.32 -9.28 -8.06
N GLU A 183 14.39 -8.91 -7.40
CA GLU A 183 14.33 -8.07 -6.21
C GLU A 183 13.92 -6.65 -6.60
N VAL A 184 13.00 -6.05 -5.82
CA VAL A 184 12.53 -4.68 -5.94
C VAL A 184 12.57 -4.02 -4.57
N PHE A 185 12.54 -2.68 -4.50
CA PHE A 185 12.57 -2.00 -3.20
C PHE A 185 11.30 -2.26 -2.38
N GLY A 186 10.15 -2.30 -3.03
CA GLY A 186 8.89 -2.55 -2.34
C GLY A 186 7.71 -2.85 -3.26
N ALA A 187 6.62 -3.32 -2.65
CA ALA A 187 5.36 -3.63 -3.30
C ALA A 187 4.38 -2.44 -3.19
N CYS A 188 3.64 -2.17 -4.26
CA CYS A 188 2.58 -1.17 -4.29
C CYS A 188 1.36 -1.65 -3.49
N GLY A 189 0.85 -0.83 -2.57
CA GLY A 189 -0.28 -1.15 -1.69
C GLY A 189 -1.57 -1.54 -2.41
N GLY A 190 -1.71 -1.23 -3.70
CA GLY A 190 -2.86 -1.66 -4.51
C GLY A 190 -2.96 -3.17 -4.73
N ALA A 191 -1.82 -3.90 -4.66
CA ALA A 191 -1.75 -5.37 -4.72
C ALA A 191 -0.42 -5.83 -4.10
N ALA A 192 -0.27 -5.72 -2.79
CA ALA A 192 0.95 -6.04 -2.05
C ALA A 192 0.78 -7.29 -1.19
N VAL A 193 1.79 -8.13 -1.16
CA VAL A 193 1.82 -9.35 -0.33
C VAL A 193 2.92 -9.23 0.71
N TYR A 194 2.61 -9.55 1.95
CA TYR A 194 3.55 -9.51 3.06
C TYR A 194 3.46 -10.79 3.90
N ARG A 195 4.60 -11.27 4.39
CA ARG A 195 4.61 -12.32 5.42
C ARG A 195 4.20 -11.74 6.77
N ARG A 196 3.29 -12.41 7.45
CA ARG A 196 2.88 -12.03 8.82
C ARG A 196 4.09 -11.82 9.74
N LYS A 197 5.03 -12.75 9.76
CA LYS A 197 6.25 -12.65 10.58
C LYS A 197 7.09 -11.40 10.30
N MET A 198 7.11 -10.91 9.07
CA MET A 198 7.77 -9.65 8.73
C MET A 198 6.98 -8.48 9.30
N LEU A 199 5.64 -8.46 9.13
CA LEU A 199 4.79 -7.39 9.65
C LEU A 199 4.82 -7.32 11.19
N GLU A 200 4.84 -8.46 11.87
CA GLU A 200 4.96 -8.52 13.33
C GLU A 200 6.30 -7.95 13.81
N LYS A 201 7.37 -8.14 13.06
CA LYS A 201 8.71 -7.65 13.41
C LYS A 201 8.87 -6.15 13.11
N VAL A 202 8.45 -5.67 11.93
CA VAL A 202 8.66 -4.27 11.52
C VAL A 202 7.48 -3.35 11.90
N GLY A 203 6.36 -3.91 12.31
CA GLY A 203 5.07 -3.23 12.47
C GLY A 203 4.35 -3.06 11.13
N PHE A 204 3.03 -3.05 11.16
CA PHE A 204 2.20 -2.80 9.98
C PHE A 204 2.23 -1.31 9.58
N PHE A 205 1.18 -0.77 8.98
CA PHE A 205 1.10 0.63 8.60
C PHE A 205 1.20 1.58 9.80
N ASP A 206 1.85 2.70 9.62
CA ASP A 206 1.91 3.78 10.58
C ASP A 206 0.64 4.63 10.49
N ASP A 207 -0.09 4.76 11.58
CA ASP A 207 -1.37 5.44 11.70
C ASP A 207 -1.34 6.97 11.40
N ASP A 208 -0.14 7.57 11.41
CA ASP A 208 0.01 8.96 10.98
C ASP A 208 -0.33 9.16 9.48
N PHE A 209 -0.27 8.08 8.68
CA PHE A 209 -0.62 8.12 7.26
C PHE A 209 -2.12 7.88 7.09
N PHE A 210 -2.83 8.79 6.48
CA PHE A 210 -4.24 8.60 6.11
C PHE A 210 -4.35 7.87 4.76
N MET A 211 -3.51 8.28 3.80
CA MET A 211 -3.43 7.73 2.44
C MET A 211 -2.11 8.15 1.78
N THR A 212 -1.58 7.36 0.89
CA THR A 212 -0.34 7.56 0.13
C THR A 212 0.95 7.49 0.98
N PHE A 213 1.96 6.78 0.49
CA PHE A 213 3.26 6.54 1.12
C PHE A 213 3.25 5.61 2.34
N GLU A 214 2.11 5.10 2.82
CA GLU A 214 2.05 4.09 3.88
C GLU A 214 2.75 2.79 3.45
N ASP A 215 2.60 2.39 2.18
CA ASP A 215 3.26 1.25 1.57
C ASP A 215 4.77 1.49 1.39
N VAL A 216 5.15 2.68 0.94
CA VAL A 216 6.57 3.08 0.82
C VAL A 216 7.24 3.06 2.19
N ASP A 217 6.56 3.57 3.22
CA ASP A 217 7.04 3.57 4.60
C ASP A 217 7.25 2.14 5.14
N LEU A 218 6.26 1.27 4.97
CA LEU A 218 6.32 -0.12 5.42
C LEU A 218 7.46 -0.87 4.73
N ASN A 219 7.54 -0.78 3.39
CA ASN A 219 8.60 -1.44 2.64
C ASN A 219 9.98 -0.90 3.01
N PHE A 220 10.11 0.40 3.27
CA PHE A 220 11.37 0.97 3.71
C PHE A 220 11.80 0.42 5.08
N ARG A 221 10.87 0.33 6.05
CA ARG A 221 11.15 -0.28 7.36
C ARG A 221 11.54 -1.75 7.22
N ALA A 222 10.87 -2.49 6.31
CA ALA A 222 11.22 -3.88 6.01
C ALA A 222 12.65 -3.99 5.45
N GLN A 223 13.00 -3.17 4.47
CA GLN A 223 14.37 -3.11 3.91
C GLN A 223 15.41 -2.77 4.99
N LEU A 224 15.15 -1.79 5.86
CA LEU A 224 16.06 -1.43 6.95
C LEU A 224 16.32 -2.58 7.92
N GLN A 225 15.43 -3.54 8.03
CA GLN A 225 15.59 -4.75 8.83
C GLN A 225 16.04 -5.98 8.02
N GLY A 226 16.48 -5.77 6.76
CA GLY A 226 17.07 -6.79 5.91
C GLY A 226 16.07 -7.72 5.20
N PHE A 227 14.77 -7.40 5.24
CA PHE A 227 13.77 -8.15 4.49
C PHE A 227 13.75 -7.73 3.02
N LYS A 228 13.80 -8.70 2.12
CA LYS A 228 13.71 -8.48 0.67
C LYS A 228 12.25 -8.39 0.22
N CYS A 229 12.03 -7.70 -0.90
CA CYS A 229 10.78 -7.72 -1.64
C CYS A 229 11.04 -8.28 -3.04
N MET A 230 10.24 -9.29 -3.45
CA MET A 230 10.38 -9.96 -4.75
C MET A 230 9.22 -9.61 -5.68
N PHE A 231 9.50 -9.19 -6.89
CA PHE A 231 8.51 -9.10 -7.96
C PHE A 231 8.14 -10.49 -8.45
N VAL A 232 6.82 -10.77 -8.56
CA VAL A 232 6.25 -12.06 -8.96
C VAL A 232 5.52 -11.92 -10.30
N PRO A 233 6.13 -12.31 -11.43
CA PRO A 233 5.54 -12.13 -12.77
C PRO A 233 4.21 -12.83 -12.98
N GLY A 234 4.00 -14.00 -12.35
CA GLY A 234 2.78 -14.79 -12.44
C GLY A 234 1.62 -14.28 -11.58
N ALA A 235 1.89 -13.42 -10.60
CA ALA A 235 0.86 -12.82 -9.76
C ALA A 235 0.22 -11.62 -10.47
N ILE A 236 -0.65 -11.91 -11.45
CA ILE A 236 -1.23 -10.89 -12.35
C ILE A 236 -2.49 -10.30 -11.75
N VAL A 237 -2.58 -8.96 -11.77
CA VAL A 237 -3.70 -8.14 -11.32
C VAL A 237 -4.05 -7.13 -12.40
N TYR A 238 -5.31 -7.01 -12.79
CA TYR A 238 -5.81 -5.98 -13.70
C TYR A 238 -6.43 -4.86 -12.87
N HIS A 239 -5.96 -3.61 -13.03
CA HIS A 239 -6.30 -2.48 -12.17
C HIS A 239 -6.99 -1.36 -12.95
N HIS A 240 -8.16 -0.93 -12.47
CA HIS A 240 -8.88 0.22 -13.01
C HIS A 240 -8.23 1.52 -12.55
N LEU A 241 -7.51 2.19 -13.43
CA LEU A 241 -6.83 3.47 -13.11
C LEU A 241 -7.78 4.64 -12.83
N ARG A 242 -9.09 4.43 -12.91
CA ARG A 242 -10.11 5.48 -12.81
C ARG A 242 -10.81 5.55 -11.45
N GLY A 243 -10.36 4.78 -10.47
CA GLY A 243 -10.93 4.72 -9.13
C GLY A 243 -10.88 6.07 -8.41
N THR A 244 -10.53 6.08 -7.16
CA THR A 244 -10.68 7.19 -6.23
C THR A 244 -9.80 8.43 -6.50
N MET A 245 -8.82 8.36 -7.41
CA MET A 245 -7.80 9.40 -7.65
C MET A 245 -8.14 10.31 -8.84
N ARG A 246 -9.24 11.04 -8.76
CA ARG A 246 -9.44 12.20 -9.69
C ARG A 246 -8.38 13.27 -9.41
N LYS A 247 -7.75 13.80 -10.51
CA LYS A 247 -6.79 14.93 -10.61
C LYS A 247 -6.49 15.68 -9.30
N HIS A 248 -5.21 15.90 -9.02
CA HIS A 248 -4.62 16.69 -7.92
C HIS A 248 -5.61 17.63 -7.21
N ASN A 249 -6.26 17.14 -6.15
CA ASN A 249 -7.05 17.98 -5.28
C ASN A 249 -6.18 18.40 -4.07
N ALA A 250 -6.63 19.42 -3.35
CA ALA A 250 -5.89 19.99 -2.23
C ALA A 250 -5.58 18.95 -1.14
N ARG A 251 -6.53 18.03 -0.86
CA ARG A 251 -6.35 16.97 0.14
C ARG A 251 -5.27 15.97 -0.28
N GLN A 252 -5.26 15.56 -1.54
CA GLN A 252 -4.24 14.65 -2.07
C GLN A 252 -2.85 15.31 -2.08
N THR A 253 -2.76 16.59 -2.48
CA THR A 253 -1.51 17.36 -2.42
C THR A 253 -1.00 17.44 -1.00
N PHE A 254 -1.85 17.77 -0.03
CA PHE A 254 -1.49 17.83 1.39
C PHE A 254 -0.92 16.50 1.87
N PHE A 255 -1.66 15.39 1.76
CA PHE A 255 -1.19 14.09 2.25
C PHE A 255 0.05 13.60 1.53
N SER A 256 0.13 13.73 0.20
CA SER A 256 1.30 13.28 -0.55
C SER A 256 2.57 14.03 -0.15
N GLN A 257 2.49 15.34 0.08
CA GLN A 257 3.65 16.15 0.45
C GLN A 257 4.04 15.95 1.93
N ARG A 258 3.06 15.88 2.83
CA ARG A 258 3.29 15.57 4.25
C ARG A 258 3.91 14.19 4.43
N ASN A 259 3.30 13.17 3.83
CA ASN A 259 3.69 11.78 4.02
C ASN A 259 5.05 11.46 3.36
N ASN A 260 5.37 12.13 2.26
CA ASN A 260 6.71 12.05 1.68
C ASN A 260 7.79 12.53 2.66
N GLU A 261 7.55 13.62 3.41
CA GLU A 261 8.47 14.04 4.47
C GLU A 261 8.49 13.05 5.64
N TYR A 262 7.33 12.57 6.06
CA TYR A 262 7.22 11.67 7.21
C TYR A 262 8.05 10.41 7.00
N PHE A 263 7.83 9.67 5.89
CA PHE A 263 8.61 8.45 5.66
C PHE A 263 10.09 8.74 5.43
N TYR A 264 10.42 9.83 4.71
CA TYR A 264 11.81 10.18 4.41
C TYR A 264 12.59 10.53 5.67
N LEU A 265 12.07 11.44 6.49
CA LEU A 265 12.72 11.84 7.74
C LEU A 265 12.75 10.70 8.76
N LYS A 266 11.71 9.88 8.83
CA LYS A 266 11.63 8.74 9.76
C LYS A 266 12.64 7.64 9.42
N ASN A 267 12.70 7.24 8.15
CA ASN A 267 13.37 6.01 7.75
C ASN A 267 14.80 6.23 7.24
N MET A 268 15.10 7.37 6.59
CA MET A 268 16.42 7.59 5.99
C MET A 268 17.51 7.69 7.06
N PRO A 269 18.60 6.88 7.00
CA PRO A 269 19.74 7.01 7.89
C PRO A 269 20.36 8.40 7.88
N LEU A 270 20.84 8.89 9.03
CA LEU A 270 21.38 10.26 9.15
C LEU A 270 22.49 10.56 8.15
N ALA A 271 23.42 9.62 7.96
CA ALA A 271 24.51 9.77 6.99
C ALA A 271 24.00 9.99 5.56
N LEU A 272 22.88 9.35 5.18
CA LEU A 272 22.27 9.55 3.87
C LEU A 272 21.41 10.82 3.82
N LEU A 273 20.75 11.21 4.90
CA LEU A 273 20.07 12.51 4.99
C LEU A 273 21.03 13.65 4.72
N VAL A 274 22.20 13.65 5.40
CA VAL A 274 23.23 14.68 5.21
C VAL A 274 23.79 14.63 3.79
N ARG A 275 24.14 13.42 3.31
CA ARG A 275 24.71 13.23 1.97
C ARG A 275 23.79 13.71 0.86
N PHE A 276 22.48 13.47 0.98
CA PHE A 276 21.50 13.79 -0.05
C PHE A 276 20.80 15.13 0.17
N LEU A 277 21.14 15.87 1.25
CA LEU A 277 20.52 17.14 1.60
C LEU A 277 20.50 18.15 0.43
N PRO A 278 21.60 18.40 -0.32
CA PRO A 278 21.58 19.35 -1.43
C PRO A 278 20.57 18.95 -2.53
N ARG A 279 20.51 17.64 -2.84
CA ARG A 279 19.54 17.09 -3.82
C ARG A 279 18.11 17.19 -3.30
N ARG A 280 17.90 16.93 -2.00
CA ARG A 280 16.58 17.03 -1.38
C ARG A 280 16.08 18.48 -1.40
N ILE A 281 16.91 19.47 -1.07
CA ILE A 281 16.55 20.89 -1.17
C ILE A 281 16.12 21.25 -2.58
N LEU A 282 16.92 20.87 -3.59
CA LEU A 282 16.58 21.14 -4.99
C LEU A 282 15.28 20.47 -5.42
N TYR A 283 15.05 19.24 -4.95
CA TYR A 283 13.78 18.52 -5.16
C TYR A 283 12.61 19.29 -4.56
N GLU A 284 12.72 19.78 -3.32
CA GLU A 284 11.66 20.53 -2.64
C GLU A 284 11.35 21.88 -3.30
N VAL A 285 12.40 22.61 -3.73
CA VAL A 285 12.23 23.85 -4.49
C VAL A 285 11.48 23.58 -5.80
N GLY A 286 11.87 22.54 -6.54
CA GLY A 286 11.20 22.15 -7.78
C GLY A 286 9.76 21.66 -7.53
N ALA A 287 9.51 20.94 -6.43
CA ALA A 287 8.17 20.52 -6.04
C ALA A 287 7.29 21.71 -5.69
N PHE A 288 7.80 22.66 -4.92
CA PHE A 288 7.07 23.89 -4.58
C PHE A 288 6.68 24.69 -5.84
N ALA A 289 7.64 24.94 -6.74
CA ALA A 289 7.38 25.61 -8.01
C ALA A 289 6.30 24.90 -8.83
N TYR A 290 6.38 23.55 -8.93
CA TYR A 290 5.39 22.74 -9.61
C TYR A 290 3.98 22.89 -9.00
N PHE A 291 3.85 22.82 -7.68
CA PHE A 291 2.55 22.96 -7.02
C PHE A 291 2.02 24.41 -7.05
N CYS A 292 2.88 25.40 -7.09
CA CYS A 292 2.48 26.79 -7.35
C CYS A 292 1.82 26.93 -8.76
N LEU A 293 2.45 26.34 -9.79
CA LEU A 293 1.90 26.35 -11.15
C LEU A 293 0.56 25.61 -11.27
N LEU A 294 0.30 24.62 -10.41
CA LEU A 294 -0.98 23.92 -10.33
C LEU A 294 -2.02 24.61 -9.43
N GLY A 295 -1.73 25.79 -8.85
CA GLY A 295 -2.60 26.45 -7.89
C GLY A 295 -2.70 25.74 -6.54
N GLN A 296 -1.75 24.84 -6.22
CA GLN A 296 -1.73 23.99 -5.01
C GLN A 296 -0.68 24.44 -3.98
N ALA A 297 -0.23 25.69 -4.02
CA ALA A 297 0.79 26.20 -3.08
C ALA A 297 0.33 26.12 -1.61
N ARG A 298 -0.94 26.48 -1.34
CA ARG A 298 -1.49 26.45 0.04
C ARG A 298 -1.46 25.04 0.65
N PRO A 299 -2.03 23.98 0.04
CA PRO A 299 -1.95 22.64 0.60
C PRO A 299 -0.51 22.11 0.68
N PHE A 300 0.38 22.47 -0.24
CA PHE A 300 1.81 22.14 -0.15
C PHE A 300 2.44 22.74 1.12
N LEU A 301 2.28 24.05 1.35
CA LEU A 301 2.83 24.71 2.54
C LEU A 301 2.18 24.20 3.84
N ALA A 302 0.87 23.97 3.82
CA ALA A 302 0.17 23.37 4.97
C ALA A 302 0.75 22.00 5.35
N ALA A 303 1.10 21.18 4.37
CA ALA A 303 1.76 19.89 4.58
C ALA A 303 3.13 20.05 5.29
N LYS A 304 3.95 21.02 4.85
CA LYS A 304 5.26 21.27 5.48
C LYS A 304 5.12 21.82 6.90
N LEU A 305 4.13 22.70 7.13
CA LEU A 305 3.83 23.21 8.49
C LEU A 305 3.34 22.08 9.43
N ASP A 306 2.54 21.14 8.91
CA ASP A 306 2.09 19.98 9.69
C ASP A 306 3.27 19.10 10.11
N VAL A 307 4.23 18.86 9.23
CA VAL A 307 5.47 18.13 9.55
C VAL A 307 6.23 18.83 10.68
N LEU A 308 6.36 20.15 10.65
CA LEU A 308 7.06 20.92 11.69
C LEU A 308 6.32 20.84 13.02
N LYS A 309 4.98 20.94 13.02
CA LYS A 309 4.16 20.81 14.24
C LYS A 309 4.29 19.43 14.88
N ASN A 310 4.42 18.39 14.08
CA ASN A 310 4.49 16.99 14.52
C ASN A 310 5.94 16.44 14.55
N LEU A 311 6.95 17.31 14.49
CA LEU A 311 8.35 16.91 14.43
C LEU A 311 8.78 16.07 15.64
N GLY A 312 8.32 16.41 16.85
CA GLY A 312 8.66 15.67 18.07
C GLY A 312 8.20 14.20 18.03
N PRO A 313 6.91 13.91 17.80
CA PRO A 313 6.43 12.54 17.57
C PRO A 313 7.18 11.82 16.45
N LEU A 314 7.41 12.47 15.31
CA LEU A 314 8.13 11.92 14.16
C LEU A 314 9.56 11.50 14.52
N LEU A 315 10.29 12.34 15.28
CA LEU A 315 11.64 12.04 15.75
C LEU A 315 11.68 10.86 16.73
N ARG A 316 10.67 10.69 17.57
CA ARG A 316 10.55 9.50 18.44
C ARG A 316 10.37 8.22 17.61
N LYS A 317 9.48 8.24 16.60
CA LYS A 317 9.30 7.13 15.67
C LYS A 317 10.61 6.85 14.90
N ARG A 318 11.33 7.90 14.45
CA ARG A 318 12.65 7.78 13.83
C ARG A 318 13.67 7.08 14.73
N GLN A 319 13.77 7.48 15.99
CA GLN A 319 14.72 6.88 16.95
C GLN A 319 14.49 5.38 17.06
N ARG A 320 13.23 4.93 17.14
CA ARG A 320 12.88 3.51 17.16
C ARG A 320 13.33 2.81 15.87
N VAL A 321 12.94 3.31 14.69
CA VAL A 321 13.31 2.72 13.39
C VAL A 321 14.83 2.62 13.20
N GLN A 322 15.56 3.69 13.56
CA GLN A 322 17.02 3.71 13.40
C GLN A 322 17.76 2.81 14.40
N ARG A 323 17.18 2.57 15.59
CA ARG A 323 17.71 1.60 16.57
C ARG A 323 17.52 0.17 16.12
N GLU A 324 16.37 -0.14 15.53
CA GLU A 324 15.99 -1.49 15.09
C GLU A 324 16.61 -1.85 13.73
N ARG A 325 17.21 -0.90 13.05
CA ARG A 325 17.83 -1.09 11.73
C ARG A 325 19.00 -2.05 11.80
N THR A 326 19.04 -3.03 10.88
CA THR A 326 20.17 -3.97 10.70
C THR A 326 21.05 -3.62 9.52
N LEU A 327 20.49 -3.01 8.45
CA LEU A 327 21.27 -2.58 7.28
C LEU A 327 22.11 -1.32 7.59
N SER A 328 23.35 -1.31 7.10
CA SER A 328 24.17 -0.11 7.08
C SER A 328 23.65 0.92 6.07
N ALA A 329 24.04 2.19 6.26
CA ALA A 329 23.72 3.24 5.29
C ALA A 329 24.32 2.95 3.89
N GLY A 330 25.49 2.28 3.84
CA GLY A 330 26.13 1.90 2.58
C GLY A 330 25.38 0.82 1.82
N GLU A 331 24.85 -0.19 2.51
CA GLU A 331 24.01 -1.24 1.91
C GLU A 331 22.71 -0.66 1.39
N LEU A 332 22.00 0.12 2.21
CA LEU A 332 20.79 0.80 1.77
C LEU A 332 21.02 1.64 0.52
N ARG A 333 22.13 2.40 0.47
CA ARG A 333 22.44 3.22 -0.69
C ARG A 333 22.62 2.39 -1.98
N ARG A 334 23.19 1.17 -1.89
CA ARG A 334 23.34 0.29 -3.07
C ARG A 334 21.99 -0.22 -3.61
N MET A 335 21.01 -0.35 -2.73
CA MET A 335 19.65 -0.77 -3.10
C MET A 335 18.82 0.37 -3.69
N MET A 336 19.18 1.62 -3.40
CA MET A 336 18.47 2.78 -3.94
C MET A 336 18.80 2.95 -5.41
N CYS A 337 17.81 3.28 -6.25
CA CYS A 337 18.05 3.54 -7.64
C CYS A 337 18.96 4.76 -7.84
N ALA A 338 19.81 4.68 -8.87
CA ALA A 338 20.69 5.78 -9.25
C ALA A 338 19.85 6.95 -9.74
N ASP A 339 19.50 7.85 -8.82
CA ASP A 339 18.90 9.15 -9.15
C ASP A 339 19.96 10.00 -9.86
N THR A 340 19.88 10.05 -11.15
CA THR A 340 20.42 11.22 -11.82
C THR A 340 19.38 12.32 -11.70
N LEU A 341 19.76 13.48 -11.14
CA LEU A 341 18.92 14.69 -11.06
C LEU A 341 18.22 14.96 -12.39
N GLY A 342 18.91 14.66 -13.50
CA GLY A 342 18.37 14.75 -14.86
C GLY A 342 17.18 13.80 -15.13
N ASN A 343 17.17 12.59 -14.57
CA ASN A 343 16.05 11.67 -14.76
C ASN A 343 14.82 12.11 -13.95
N ASP A 344 15.00 12.63 -12.75
CA ASP A 344 13.92 13.20 -11.93
C ASP A 344 13.33 14.43 -12.59
N LEU A 345 14.16 15.34 -13.07
CA LEU A 345 13.72 16.53 -13.78
C LEU A 345 12.99 16.19 -15.09
N ARG A 346 13.51 15.25 -15.89
CA ARG A 346 12.84 14.78 -17.13
C ARG A 346 11.48 14.14 -16.85
N ARG A 347 11.37 13.28 -15.82
CA ARG A 347 10.10 12.63 -15.43
C ARG A 347 9.09 13.67 -14.93
N ARG A 348 9.51 14.64 -14.13
CA ARG A 348 8.66 15.75 -13.66
C ARG A 348 8.25 16.65 -14.83
N TRP A 349 9.17 16.95 -15.70
CA TRP A 349 8.89 17.74 -16.90
C TRP A 349 7.90 17.02 -17.83
N ALA A 350 8.02 15.71 -18.00
CA ALA A 350 7.06 14.91 -18.75
C ALA A 350 5.65 14.92 -18.10
N LYS A 351 5.58 14.75 -16.76
CA LYS A 351 4.32 14.89 -16.00
C LYS A 351 3.75 16.31 -16.12
N PHE A 352 4.60 17.34 -16.05
CA PHE A 352 4.21 18.74 -16.20
C PHE A 352 3.66 19.02 -17.61
N ARG A 353 4.37 18.59 -18.65
CA ARG A 353 3.85 18.71 -20.05
C ARG A 353 2.50 18.00 -20.21
N GLY A 354 2.32 16.85 -19.56
CA GLY A 354 1.04 16.14 -19.57
C GLY A 354 -0.09 16.86 -18.83
N ALA A 355 0.22 17.66 -17.81
CA ALA A 355 -0.73 18.41 -17.00
C ALA A 355 -1.08 19.79 -17.60
N LEU A 356 -0.27 20.31 -18.53
CA LEU A 356 -0.54 21.59 -19.17
C LEU A 356 -1.83 21.55 -20.01
N PRO A 357 -2.67 22.61 -19.96
CA PRO A 357 -3.81 22.76 -20.85
C PRO A 357 -3.40 22.62 -22.34
N ALA A 358 -4.29 22.05 -23.15
CA ALA A 358 -4.02 21.78 -24.58
C ALA A 358 -3.55 23.02 -25.35
N THR A 359 -4.01 24.20 -24.94
CA THR A 359 -3.61 25.50 -25.49
C THR A 359 -2.14 25.88 -25.31
N LEU A 360 -1.53 25.43 -24.19
CA LEU A 360 -0.11 25.65 -23.90
C LEU A 360 0.81 24.54 -24.45
N ARG A 361 0.27 23.33 -24.70
CA ARG A 361 1.03 22.21 -25.31
C ARG A 361 1.42 22.51 -26.78
N ARG A 362 0.64 23.28 -27.51
CA ARG A 362 0.94 23.65 -28.92
C ARG A 362 2.12 24.60 -29.07
N ARG A 363 2.36 25.49 -28.09
CA ARG A 363 3.48 26.45 -28.17
C ARG A 363 4.86 25.82 -28.01
N SER A 364 4.97 24.71 -27.27
CA SER A 364 6.27 24.04 -27.06
C SER A 364 6.74 23.17 -28.24
N ARG A 365 5.86 22.86 -29.22
CA ARG A 365 6.27 22.11 -30.43
C ARG A 365 6.81 23.02 -31.56
N VAL A 366 6.56 24.33 -31.48
CA VAL A 366 7.02 25.26 -32.50
C VAL A 366 8.49 25.67 -32.31
N THR A 367 9.05 25.51 -31.13
CA THR A 367 10.46 25.85 -30.82
C THR A 367 11.45 24.67 -31.04
N GLU A 368 10.99 23.43 -31.30
CA GLU A 368 11.86 22.29 -31.63
C GLU A 368 12.06 22.07 -33.15
N GLY A 369 11.47 22.94 -33.98
CA GLY A 369 11.57 22.90 -35.47
C GLY A 369 12.51 23.94 -36.09
N ILE A 370 13.29 24.68 -35.29
CA ILE A 370 14.28 25.62 -35.75
C ILE A 370 15.58 25.38 -34.98
N SER A 371 16.29 24.37 -35.39
CA SER A 371 17.75 24.22 -35.22
C SER A 371 18.25 23.07 -36.09
#